data_3d379fdbae0db55dfb8c907e6d537b51
#
_entry.id   3d379fdbae0db55dfb8c907e6d537b51
#
_cell.length_a   1.000
_cell.length_b   1.000
_cell.length_c   1.000
_cell.angle_alpha   90.00
_cell.angle_beta   90.00
_cell.angle_gamma   90.00
#
_symmetry.space_group_name_H-M   'P 1'
#
loop_
_entity.id
_entity.type
_entity.pdbx_description
1 polymer ?
#
loop_
_entity_poly.entity_id
_entity_poly.type
_entity_poly.pdbx_seq_one_letter_code
_entity_poly.pdbx_strand_id
1 'polypeptide(L)'
;MIDFDTAVALILDAARPLEAETVALEAAGGRVLAADLTARGDAPRTAVSAMDGYAVRDADLATLPARLPIAEIAFAGRADVPTLPPNCCARVFTGGPVPHGADRIVVQEIVDRDGDVARFGTAPGEGRHIRAAGSDFAAGEVLLPAGTTLGFRAMAAAAADVATLPVVRRPRVTILGTGDELAEPGQALETPGSIPESVSFGVAQLARHFGAGVIARRRLADTPEILEAAARQALDEADLIVVTGGASVGEKDFARAMFTSFGLELIFS
;
A
#
# COMPACT_ATOMS: atom_id res chain seq x y z
N MET A 1 -8.96 33.32 20.19
CA MET A 1 -7.92 32.27 20.10
C MET A 1 -8.57 30.96 20.50
N ILE A 2 -8.48 29.93 19.66
CA ILE A 2 -8.99 28.59 19.93
C ILE A 2 -7.87 27.71 20.49
N ASP A 3 -8.20 26.61 21.17
CA ASP A 3 -7.22 25.63 21.61
C ASP A 3 -6.75 24.74 20.46
N PHE A 4 -5.67 23.98 20.69
CA PHE A 4 -5.05 23.13 19.70
C PHE A 4 -6.00 22.03 19.17
N ASP A 5 -6.73 21.37 20.06
CA ASP A 5 -7.61 20.26 19.69
C ASP A 5 -8.77 20.73 18.83
N THR A 6 -9.34 21.92 19.17
CA THR A 6 -10.36 22.58 18.35
C THR A 6 -9.82 22.95 16.96
N ALA A 7 -8.60 23.47 16.86
CA ALA A 7 -7.98 23.80 15.59
C ALA A 7 -7.81 22.55 14.72
N VAL A 8 -7.30 21.45 15.29
CA VAL A 8 -7.14 20.18 14.60
C VAL A 8 -8.48 19.64 14.10
N ALA A 9 -9.52 19.68 14.95
CA ALA A 9 -10.86 19.24 14.57
C ALA A 9 -11.43 20.03 13.37
N LEU A 10 -11.27 21.36 13.37
CA LEU A 10 -11.69 22.22 12.26
C LEU A 10 -10.94 21.94 10.96
N ILE A 11 -9.61 21.69 11.03
CA ILE A 11 -8.82 21.32 9.87
C ILE A 11 -9.28 19.98 9.29
N LEU A 12 -9.51 18.97 10.15
CA LEU A 12 -9.98 17.66 9.73
C LEU A 12 -11.38 17.71 9.12
N ASP A 13 -12.27 18.56 9.67
CA ASP A 13 -13.61 18.77 9.12
C ASP A 13 -13.58 19.47 7.74
N ALA A 14 -12.64 20.38 7.53
CA ALA A 14 -12.45 21.07 6.26
C ALA A 14 -11.74 20.18 5.20
N ALA A 15 -10.91 19.24 5.64
CA ALA A 15 -10.16 18.37 4.73
C ALA A 15 -11.10 17.41 3.97
N ARG A 16 -10.87 17.27 2.67
CA ARG A 16 -11.59 16.31 1.81
C ARG A 16 -10.58 15.49 1.03
N PRO A 17 -10.83 14.18 0.82
CA PRO A 17 -10.04 13.38 -0.08
C PRO A 17 -10.05 14.00 -1.49
N LEU A 18 -8.90 14.00 -2.13
CA LEU A 18 -8.77 14.40 -3.52
C LEU A 18 -9.26 13.29 -4.45
N GLU A 19 -9.33 13.57 -5.76
CA GLU A 19 -9.77 12.62 -6.77
C GLU A 19 -8.88 11.38 -6.79
N ALA A 20 -9.47 10.27 -7.21
CA ALA A 20 -8.73 9.03 -7.42
C ALA A 20 -7.94 9.08 -8.74
N GLU A 21 -6.76 8.49 -8.72
CA GLU A 21 -5.97 8.18 -9.91
C GLU A 21 -5.52 6.72 -9.86
N THR A 22 -5.27 6.13 -11.03
CA THR A 22 -4.74 4.76 -11.11
C THR A 22 -3.23 4.79 -11.26
N VAL A 23 -2.53 4.06 -10.39
CA VAL A 23 -1.07 3.94 -10.45
C VAL A 23 -0.64 2.49 -10.56
N ALA A 24 0.52 2.25 -11.15
CA ALA A 24 1.17 0.94 -11.11
C ALA A 24 1.54 0.57 -9.68
N LEU A 25 1.57 -0.72 -9.37
CA LEU A 25 1.86 -1.22 -8.02
C LEU A 25 3.22 -0.72 -7.51
N GLU A 26 4.23 -0.64 -8.37
CA GLU A 26 5.57 -0.12 -8.04
C GLU A 26 5.55 1.35 -7.60
N ALA A 27 4.57 2.12 -8.08
CA ALA A 27 4.40 3.55 -7.75
C ALA A 27 3.43 3.77 -6.58
N ALA A 28 2.86 2.70 -6.02
CA ALA A 28 1.82 2.78 -4.99
C ALA A 28 2.37 3.04 -3.56
N GLY A 29 3.67 2.93 -3.36
CA GLY A 29 4.30 3.15 -2.05
C GLY A 29 4.00 4.55 -1.49
N GLY A 30 3.52 4.62 -0.23
CA GLY A 30 3.13 5.86 0.44
C GLY A 30 1.85 6.51 -0.10
N ARG A 31 1.10 5.82 -0.98
CA ARG A 31 -0.20 6.30 -1.47
C ARG A 31 -1.33 5.78 -0.58
N VAL A 32 -2.48 6.43 -0.66
CA VAL A 32 -3.70 6.05 0.07
C VAL A 32 -4.68 5.42 -0.92
N LEU A 33 -5.20 4.22 -0.60
CA LEU A 33 -6.21 3.56 -1.42
C LEU A 33 -7.48 4.41 -1.52
N ALA A 34 -7.96 4.63 -2.75
CA ALA A 34 -9.22 5.33 -3.02
C ALA A 34 -10.43 4.40 -3.02
N ALA A 35 -10.22 3.09 -3.14
CA ALA A 35 -11.25 2.07 -3.09
C ALA A 35 -10.69 0.82 -2.39
N ASP A 36 -11.58 -0.08 -1.97
CA ASP A 36 -11.19 -1.35 -1.38
C ASP A 36 -10.37 -2.19 -2.36
N LEU A 37 -9.30 -2.80 -1.88
CA LEU A 37 -8.56 -3.83 -2.59
C LEU A 37 -9.25 -5.17 -2.36
N THR A 38 -9.87 -5.70 -3.39
CA THR A 38 -10.52 -7.02 -3.35
C THR A 38 -9.69 -8.08 -4.07
N ALA A 39 -9.67 -9.29 -3.54
CA ALA A 39 -9.03 -10.44 -4.17
C ALA A 39 -9.73 -10.79 -5.48
N ARG A 40 -8.97 -10.95 -6.57
CA ARG A 40 -9.50 -11.33 -7.89
C ARG A 40 -9.73 -12.83 -8.03
N GLY A 41 -9.16 -13.63 -7.15
CA GLY A 41 -9.26 -15.08 -7.14
C GLY A 41 -8.84 -15.64 -5.80
N ASP A 42 -9.02 -16.94 -5.63
CA ASP A 42 -8.59 -17.66 -4.44
C ASP A 42 -7.06 -17.76 -4.35
N ALA A 43 -6.54 -17.71 -3.13
CA ALA A 43 -5.15 -18.04 -2.86
C ALA A 43 -5.06 -19.09 -1.73
N PRO A 44 -4.46 -20.26 -1.99
CA PRO A 44 -4.08 -20.77 -3.31
C PRO A 44 -5.32 -21.03 -4.20
N ARG A 45 -5.13 -21.08 -5.52
CA ARG A 45 -6.23 -21.29 -6.50
C ARG A 45 -6.84 -22.70 -6.44
N THR A 46 -6.07 -23.68 -5.99
CA THR A 46 -6.47 -25.08 -5.80
C THR A 46 -5.89 -25.58 -4.48
N ALA A 47 -6.38 -26.71 -3.97
CA ALA A 47 -5.76 -27.33 -2.82
C ALA A 47 -4.29 -27.70 -3.12
N VAL A 48 -3.37 -27.30 -2.23
CA VAL A 48 -1.92 -27.53 -2.39
C VAL A 48 -1.33 -28.20 -1.17
N SER A 49 -0.22 -28.93 -1.39
CA SER A 49 0.52 -29.56 -0.30
C SER A 49 1.21 -28.49 0.57
N ALA A 50 1.08 -28.61 1.87
CA ALA A 50 1.82 -27.80 2.84
C ALA A 50 3.22 -28.37 3.13
N MET A 51 3.53 -29.60 2.70
CA MET A 51 4.76 -30.31 3.01
C MET A 51 5.21 -31.13 1.80
N ASP A 52 6.49 -31.46 1.75
CA ASP A 52 6.99 -32.46 0.83
C ASP A 52 6.58 -33.85 1.31
N GLY A 53 5.97 -34.64 0.44
CA GLY A 53 5.45 -35.93 0.87
C GLY A 53 4.73 -36.70 -0.22
N TYR A 54 3.79 -37.52 0.23
CA TYR A 54 2.99 -38.39 -0.63
C TYR A 54 1.50 -38.15 -0.36
N ALA A 55 0.78 -37.76 -1.40
CA ALA A 55 -0.66 -37.63 -1.37
C ALA A 55 -1.30 -39.02 -1.43
N VAL A 56 -2.19 -39.30 -0.49
CA VAL A 56 -2.83 -40.62 -0.32
C VAL A 56 -4.30 -40.44 0.06
N ARG A 57 -5.07 -41.53 -0.05
CA ARG A 57 -6.34 -41.67 0.67
C ARG A 57 -6.10 -42.28 2.04
N ASP A 58 -6.76 -41.79 3.08
CA ASP A 58 -6.70 -42.37 4.40
C ASP A 58 -7.16 -43.86 4.38
N ALA A 59 -8.12 -44.18 3.49
CA ALA A 59 -8.60 -45.56 3.31
C ALA A 59 -7.50 -46.53 2.82
N ASP A 60 -6.56 -46.06 1.99
CA ASP A 60 -5.47 -46.88 1.45
C ASP A 60 -4.38 -47.16 2.50
N LEU A 61 -4.44 -46.47 3.65
CA LEU A 61 -3.56 -46.67 4.81
C LEU A 61 -4.28 -47.31 6.02
N ALA A 62 -5.50 -47.81 5.85
CA ALA A 62 -6.28 -48.44 6.94
C ALA A 62 -5.57 -49.67 7.54
N THR A 63 -4.72 -50.35 6.77
CA THR A 63 -3.90 -51.46 7.22
C THR A 63 -2.42 -51.14 6.93
N LEU A 64 -1.59 -51.17 7.98
CA LEU A 64 -0.16 -50.95 7.88
C LEU A 64 0.63 -52.21 8.20
N PRO A 65 1.81 -52.40 7.61
CA PRO A 65 2.45 -51.57 6.63
C PRO A 65 1.74 -51.61 5.26
N ALA A 66 1.59 -50.43 4.59
CA ALA A 66 1.05 -50.32 3.26
C ALA A 66 2.14 -50.05 2.22
N ARG A 67 1.91 -50.51 0.98
CA ARG A 67 2.81 -50.30 -0.19
C ARG A 67 1.95 -49.79 -1.33
N LEU A 68 2.20 -48.54 -1.75
CA LEU A 68 1.41 -47.88 -2.81
C LEU A 68 2.34 -47.51 -3.99
N PRO A 69 1.99 -47.88 -5.22
CA PRO A 69 2.67 -47.38 -6.42
C PRO A 69 2.56 -45.85 -6.49
N ILE A 70 3.66 -45.21 -6.89
CA ILE A 70 3.72 -43.76 -7.15
C ILE A 70 3.20 -43.52 -8.57
N ALA A 71 1.93 -43.15 -8.69
CA ALA A 71 1.28 -42.96 -9.99
C ALA A 71 1.56 -41.60 -10.62
N GLU A 72 1.99 -40.60 -9.82
CA GLU A 72 2.13 -39.22 -10.26
C GLU A 72 3.17 -38.47 -9.43
N ILE A 73 3.77 -37.44 -10.02
CA ILE A 73 4.65 -36.48 -9.33
C ILE A 73 4.12 -35.07 -9.59
N ALA A 74 3.76 -34.35 -8.52
CA ALA A 74 3.20 -33.00 -8.60
C ALA A 74 4.16 -31.97 -7.98
N PHE A 75 4.68 -31.09 -8.81
CA PHE A 75 5.49 -29.95 -8.42
C PHE A 75 4.64 -28.67 -8.30
N ALA A 76 5.12 -27.72 -7.54
CA ALA A 76 4.54 -26.36 -7.52
C ALA A 76 4.53 -25.74 -8.95
N GLY A 77 3.47 -24.97 -9.25
CA GLY A 77 3.31 -24.33 -10.56
C GLY A 77 2.70 -25.22 -11.64
N ARG A 78 2.36 -26.46 -11.34
CA ARG A 78 1.63 -27.34 -12.27
C ARG A 78 0.19 -26.82 -12.43
N ALA A 79 -0.27 -26.65 -13.67
CA ALA A 79 -1.58 -26.08 -13.97
C ALA A 79 -2.73 -27.11 -13.83
N ASP A 80 -2.46 -28.39 -14.14
CA ASP A 80 -3.45 -29.46 -14.06
C ASP A 80 -3.40 -30.15 -12.69
N VAL A 81 -4.58 -30.53 -12.19
CA VAL A 81 -4.74 -31.31 -10.98
C VAL A 81 -5.14 -32.72 -11.37
N PRO A 82 -4.22 -33.71 -11.29
CA PRO A 82 -4.54 -35.09 -11.69
C PRO A 82 -5.50 -35.75 -10.71
N THR A 83 -6.14 -36.81 -11.14
CA THR A 83 -6.91 -37.68 -10.26
C THR A 83 -6.03 -38.82 -9.77
N LEU A 84 -5.99 -39.04 -8.46
CA LEU A 84 -5.24 -40.14 -7.86
C LEU A 84 -5.95 -41.48 -8.16
N PRO A 85 -5.29 -42.44 -8.84
CA PRO A 85 -5.87 -43.76 -9.04
C PRO A 85 -6.09 -44.49 -7.70
N PRO A 86 -7.05 -45.42 -7.61
CA PRO A 86 -7.24 -46.28 -6.40
C PRO A 86 -5.96 -47.05 -6.07
N ASN A 87 -5.68 -47.23 -4.77
CA ASN A 87 -4.52 -47.96 -4.24
C ASN A 87 -3.18 -47.45 -4.76
N CYS A 88 -3.09 -46.13 -5.07
CA CYS A 88 -1.86 -45.45 -5.48
C CYS A 88 -1.62 -44.24 -4.57
N CYS A 89 -0.40 -43.74 -4.58
CA CYS A 89 -0.02 -42.45 -4.04
C CYS A 89 0.55 -41.53 -5.13
N ALA A 90 0.59 -40.23 -4.84
CA ALA A 90 1.31 -39.28 -5.67
C ALA A 90 2.44 -38.63 -4.88
N ARG A 91 3.62 -38.55 -5.44
CA ARG A 91 4.71 -37.74 -4.87
C ARG A 91 4.36 -36.25 -5.05
N VAL A 92 4.30 -35.50 -3.96
CA VAL A 92 3.99 -34.06 -4.00
C VAL A 92 5.07 -33.26 -3.30
N PHE A 93 5.28 -32.06 -3.77
CA PHE A 93 6.18 -31.09 -3.16
C PHE A 93 5.36 -29.91 -2.61
N THR A 94 5.90 -29.22 -1.63
CA THR A 94 5.28 -28.03 -1.03
C THR A 94 4.82 -27.04 -2.10
N GLY A 95 3.56 -26.60 -2.04
CA GLY A 95 2.92 -25.78 -3.05
C GLY A 95 2.45 -26.53 -4.31
N GLY A 96 2.76 -27.81 -4.46
CA GLY A 96 2.23 -28.65 -5.54
C GLY A 96 0.74 -28.93 -5.36
N PRO A 97 -0.05 -29.04 -6.46
CA PRO A 97 -1.48 -29.34 -6.37
C PRO A 97 -1.71 -30.73 -5.77
N VAL A 98 -2.69 -30.82 -4.88
CA VAL A 98 -3.12 -32.09 -4.31
C VAL A 98 -4.02 -32.81 -5.31
N PRO A 99 -3.69 -34.05 -5.73
CA PRO A 99 -4.52 -34.81 -6.67
C PRO A 99 -5.97 -35.01 -6.16
N HIS A 100 -6.91 -34.95 -7.07
CA HIS A 100 -8.30 -35.26 -6.74
C HIS A 100 -8.44 -36.66 -6.17
N GLY A 101 -9.15 -36.79 -5.06
CA GLY A 101 -9.34 -38.03 -4.37
C GLY A 101 -8.28 -38.36 -3.31
N ALA A 102 -7.21 -37.58 -3.21
CA ALA A 102 -6.35 -37.62 -2.03
C ALA A 102 -6.94 -36.78 -0.92
N ASP A 103 -6.82 -37.24 0.33
CA ASP A 103 -7.36 -36.56 1.50
C ASP A 103 -6.29 -36.28 2.58
N ARG A 104 -5.04 -36.68 2.33
CA ARG A 104 -3.89 -36.48 3.20
C ARG A 104 -2.57 -36.43 2.44
N ILE A 105 -1.63 -35.64 2.97
CA ILE A 105 -0.21 -35.74 2.62
C ILE A 105 0.52 -36.41 3.78
N VAL A 106 1.18 -37.53 3.51
CA VAL A 106 2.12 -38.14 4.45
C VAL A 106 3.49 -37.57 4.19
N VAL A 107 4.11 -36.98 5.21
CA VAL A 107 5.42 -36.29 5.06
C VAL A 107 6.49 -37.31 4.67
N GLN A 108 7.40 -36.89 3.80
CA GLN A 108 8.42 -37.80 3.20
C GLN A 108 9.34 -38.45 4.23
N GLU A 109 9.54 -37.82 5.39
CA GLU A 109 10.47 -38.26 6.45
C GLU A 109 10.05 -39.59 7.10
N ILE A 110 8.79 -39.99 6.95
CA ILE A 110 8.25 -41.25 7.53
C ILE A 110 7.83 -42.24 6.44
N VAL A 111 8.25 -42.02 5.19
CA VAL A 111 7.91 -42.87 4.05
C VAL A 111 9.19 -43.41 3.39
N ASP A 112 9.35 -44.71 3.30
CA ASP A 112 10.42 -45.31 2.56
C ASP A 112 10.06 -45.43 1.07
N ARG A 113 10.92 -44.93 0.19
CA ARG A 113 10.74 -45.07 -1.25
C ARG A 113 11.65 -46.17 -1.81
N ASP A 114 11.05 -47.08 -2.55
CA ASP A 114 11.74 -48.15 -3.26
C ASP A 114 11.35 -48.11 -4.75
N GLY A 115 12.15 -47.40 -5.54
CA GLY A 115 11.85 -47.14 -6.96
C GLY A 115 10.56 -46.34 -7.12
N ASP A 116 9.54 -46.97 -7.74
CA ASP A 116 8.21 -46.36 -7.96
C ASP A 116 7.19 -46.82 -6.95
N VAL A 117 7.61 -47.31 -5.79
CA VAL A 117 6.70 -47.71 -4.69
C VAL A 117 7.06 -46.94 -3.42
N ALA A 118 6.05 -46.35 -2.79
CA ALA A 118 6.15 -45.76 -1.45
C ALA A 118 5.69 -46.79 -0.41
N ARG A 119 6.47 -46.90 0.67
CA ARG A 119 6.18 -47.80 1.81
C ARG A 119 5.83 -47.00 3.05
N PHE A 120 4.64 -47.23 3.60
CA PHE A 120 4.12 -46.55 4.77
C PHE A 120 4.18 -47.53 5.94
N GLY A 121 5.19 -47.41 6.79
CA GLY A 121 5.44 -48.34 7.90
C GLY A 121 4.69 -47.95 9.17
N THR A 122 4.37 -46.70 9.36
CA THR A 122 3.71 -46.14 10.55
C THR A 122 2.49 -45.33 10.18
N ALA A 123 1.54 -45.22 11.09
CA ALA A 123 0.37 -44.39 10.91
C ALA A 123 0.78 -42.90 10.77
N PRO A 124 0.23 -42.20 9.80
CA PRO A 124 0.44 -40.76 9.72
C PRO A 124 -0.14 -40.06 10.94
N GLY A 125 0.43 -38.94 11.36
CA GLY A 125 -0.11 -38.11 12.43
C GLY A 125 -1.48 -37.50 12.09
N GLU A 126 -2.06 -36.75 13.01
CA GLU A 126 -3.41 -36.16 12.83
C GLU A 126 -3.45 -35.11 11.68
N GLY A 127 -2.34 -34.44 11.40
CA GLY A 127 -2.26 -33.38 10.38
C GLY A 127 -2.47 -33.94 8.96
N ARG A 128 -3.36 -33.27 8.20
CA ARG A 128 -3.60 -33.64 6.79
C ARG A 128 -2.58 -33.01 5.84
N HIS A 129 -1.92 -31.95 6.26
CA HIS A 129 -0.90 -31.18 5.49
C HIS A 129 -1.38 -30.71 4.11
N ILE A 130 -2.67 -30.41 3.99
CA ILE A 130 -3.31 -29.86 2.80
C ILE A 130 -3.76 -28.43 3.13
N ARG A 131 -3.36 -27.48 2.31
CA ARG A 131 -3.91 -26.12 2.29
C ARG A 131 -5.03 -26.09 1.27
N ALA A 132 -6.25 -25.82 1.74
CA ALA A 132 -7.42 -25.73 0.87
C ALA A 132 -7.31 -24.55 -0.09
N ALA A 133 -8.01 -24.62 -1.23
CA ALA A 133 -8.23 -23.45 -2.07
C ALA A 133 -8.82 -22.31 -1.24
N GLY A 134 -8.35 -21.09 -1.45
CA GLY A 134 -8.82 -19.91 -0.74
C GLY A 134 -8.43 -19.83 0.75
N SER A 135 -7.53 -20.70 1.24
CA SER A 135 -7.13 -20.69 2.66
C SER A 135 -6.37 -19.44 3.11
N ASP A 136 -5.77 -18.68 2.20
CA ASP A 136 -5.13 -17.40 2.50
C ASP A 136 -6.11 -16.24 2.35
N PHE A 137 -6.84 -16.24 1.25
CA PHE A 137 -7.99 -15.37 0.97
C PHE A 137 -8.84 -15.95 -0.18
N ALA A 138 -10.12 -15.65 -0.15
CA ALA A 138 -11.08 -16.09 -1.17
C ALA A 138 -11.33 -14.97 -2.21
N ALA A 139 -11.78 -15.36 -3.40
CA ALA A 139 -12.22 -14.43 -4.44
C ALA A 139 -13.30 -13.48 -3.90
N GLY A 140 -13.15 -12.18 -4.14
CA GLY A 140 -14.07 -11.14 -3.67
C GLY A 140 -13.85 -10.68 -2.22
N GLU A 141 -12.92 -11.29 -1.48
CA GLU A 141 -12.57 -10.83 -0.13
C GLU A 141 -11.87 -9.47 -0.18
N VAL A 142 -12.25 -8.56 0.73
CA VAL A 142 -11.58 -7.27 0.90
C VAL A 142 -10.29 -7.48 1.69
N LEU A 143 -9.16 -7.32 1.03
CA LEU A 143 -7.84 -7.48 1.62
C LEU A 143 -7.35 -6.22 2.33
N LEU A 144 -7.64 -5.06 1.76
CA LEU A 144 -7.33 -3.75 2.35
C LEU A 144 -8.50 -2.80 2.06
N PRO A 145 -9.05 -2.12 3.07
CA PRO A 145 -10.12 -1.15 2.87
C PRO A 145 -9.60 0.17 2.26
N ALA A 146 -10.48 0.90 1.60
CA ALA A 146 -10.26 2.28 1.19
C ALA A 146 -9.74 3.12 2.37
N GLY A 147 -8.90 4.13 2.08
CA GLY A 147 -8.24 4.94 3.10
C GLY A 147 -6.97 4.30 3.69
N THR A 148 -6.64 3.05 3.34
CA THR A 148 -5.40 2.41 3.77
C THR A 148 -4.19 3.06 3.11
N THR A 149 -3.21 3.50 3.91
CA THR A 149 -1.90 3.92 3.41
C THR A 149 -1.09 2.70 3.02
N LEU A 150 -0.62 2.70 1.77
CA LEU A 150 0.19 1.63 1.20
C LEU A 150 1.66 1.81 1.59
N GLY A 151 2.25 0.74 2.07
CA GLY A 151 3.67 0.57 2.30
C GLY A 151 3.99 -0.88 1.96
N PHE A 152 4.54 -1.64 2.90
CA PHE A 152 4.69 -3.09 2.75
C PHE A 152 3.35 -3.83 2.52
N ARG A 153 2.21 -3.23 2.89
CA ARG A 153 0.85 -3.76 2.60
C ARG A 153 0.55 -3.88 1.11
N ALA A 154 1.31 -3.21 0.24
CA ALA A 154 1.25 -3.42 -1.22
C ALA A 154 1.49 -4.88 -1.62
N MET A 155 2.15 -5.67 -0.75
CA MET A 155 2.30 -7.12 -0.93
C MET A 155 0.95 -7.85 -1.06
N ALA A 156 -0.11 -7.39 -0.39
CA ALA A 156 -1.44 -7.97 -0.54
C ALA A 156 -2.00 -7.80 -1.96
N ALA A 157 -1.75 -6.64 -2.58
CA ALA A 157 -2.14 -6.40 -3.98
C ALA A 157 -1.39 -7.31 -4.94
N ALA A 158 -0.08 -7.47 -4.74
CA ALA A 158 0.74 -8.39 -5.53
C ALA A 158 0.26 -9.85 -5.38
N ALA A 159 -0.05 -10.29 -4.16
CA ALA A 159 -0.57 -11.63 -3.89
C ALA A 159 -1.96 -11.87 -4.52
N ALA A 160 -2.77 -10.81 -4.62
CA ALA A 160 -4.08 -10.84 -5.27
C ALA A 160 -4.04 -10.68 -6.80
N ASP A 161 -2.84 -10.69 -7.42
CA ASP A 161 -2.64 -10.50 -8.87
C ASP A 161 -3.17 -9.15 -9.38
N VAL A 162 -2.96 -8.08 -8.61
CA VAL A 162 -3.39 -6.72 -8.94
C VAL A 162 -2.17 -5.87 -9.29
N ALA A 163 -2.05 -5.49 -10.56
CA ALA A 163 -0.90 -4.74 -11.09
C ALA A 163 -1.06 -3.22 -10.98
N THR A 164 -2.29 -2.73 -10.85
CA THR A 164 -2.60 -1.30 -10.75
C THR A 164 -3.62 -1.04 -9.64
N LEU A 165 -3.50 0.09 -8.96
CA LEU A 165 -4.35 0.43 -7.82
C LEU A 165 -5.00 1.80 -7.99
N PRO A 166 -6.28 1.96 -7.65
CA PRO A 166 -6.90 3.25 -7.49
C PRO A 166 -6.40 3.86 -6.17
N VAL A 167 -5.76 5.00 -6.24
CA VAL A 167 -5.22 5.70 -5.08
C VAL A 167 -5.68 7.15 -5.07
N VAL A 168 -5.78 7.76 -3.91
CA VAL A 168 -6.03 9.20 -3.79
C VAL A 168 -4.84 9.96 -4.37
N ARG A 169 -5.10 10.92 -5.23
CA ARG A 169 -4.09 11.79 -5.82
C ARG A 169 -3.30 12.53 -4.73
N ARG A 170 -2.00 12.71 -4.95
CA ARG A 170 -1.17 13.52 -4.04
C ARG A 170 -1.60 14.98 -4.07
N PRO A 171 -1.77 15.67 -2.92
CA PRO A 171 -2.05 17.10 -2.92
C PRO A 171 -0.88 17.88 -3.53
N ARG A 172 -1.21 18.83 -4.38
CA ARG A 172 -0.27 19.80 -4.94
C ARG A 172 -0.14 20.96 -3.96
N VAL A 173 1.08 21.22 -3.51
CA VAL A 173 1.35 22.25 -2.50
C VAL A 173 2.18 23.37 -3.10
N THR A 174 1.71 24.62 -2.95
CA THR A 174 2.49 25.83 -3.21
C THR A 174 2.82 26.49 -1.88
N ILE A 175 4.07 26.92 -1.73
CA ILE A 175 4.57 27.62 -0.55
C ILE A 175 4.99 29.01 -0.96
N LEU A 176 4.41 30.04 -0.30
CA LEU A 176 4.67 31.44 -0.53
C LEU A 176 5.34 32.04 0.70
N GLY A 177 6.59 32.42 0.58
CA GLY A 177 7.33 33.15 1.63
C GLY A 177 7.27 34.65 1.34
N THR A 178 6.72 35.46 2.25
CA THR A 178 6.58 36.90 2.09
C THR A 178 7.49 37.64 3.05
N GLY A 179 8.10 38.72 2.58
CA GLY A 179 8.99 39.58 3.35
C GLY A 179 10.07 40.23 2.45
N ASP A 180 10.15 41.55 2.51
CA ASP A 180 11.17 42.32 1.77
C ASP A 180 12.60 42.03 2.24
N GLU A 181 12.74 41.64 3.53
CA GLU A 181 14.01 41.23 4.16
C GLU A 181 14.51 39.88 3.70
N LEU A 182 13.65 39.03 3.11
CA LEU A 182 14.04 37.68 2.73
C LEU A 182 14.92 37.64 1.50
N ALA A 183 15.98 36.83 1.56
CA ALA A 183 16.86 36.55 0.42
C ALA A 183 17.00 35.03 0.26
N GLU A 184 17.29 34.57 -0.97
CA GLU A 184 17.60 33.17 -1.19
C GLU A 184 18.87 32.77 -0.38
N PRO A 185 18.92 31.54 0.14
CA PRO A 185 20.12 31.05 0.84
C PRO A 185 21.37 31.19 -0.04
N GLY A 186 22.43 31.70 0.54
CA GLY A 186 23.68 32.03 -0.15
C GLY A 186 23.76 33.46 -0.67
N GLN A 187 22.67 34.23 -0.67
CA GLN A 187 22.63 35.62 -1.15
C GLN A 187 22.43 36.64 -0.01
N ALA A 188 21.94 36.23 1.15
CA ALA A 188 21.57 37.14 2.25
C ALA A 188 22.78 37.93 2.79
N LEU A 189 23.97 37.33 2.82
CA LEU A 189 25.20 38.01 3.31
C LEU A 189 25.68 39.09 2.35
N GLU A 190 25.32 39.03 1.07
CA GLU A 190 25.71 39.99 0.05
C GLU A 190 24.70 41.15 -0.04
N THR A 191 23.54 41.04 0.60
CA THR A 191 22.47 42.04 0.57
C THR A 191 22.27 42.65 1.98
N PRO A 192 22.72 43.88 2.22
CA PRO A 192 22.56 44.50 3.55
C PRO A 192 21.11 44.54 4.00
N GLY A 193 20.84 44.09 5.25
CA GLY A 193 19.52 44.08 5.85
C GLY A 193 18.69 42.83 5.51
N SER A 194 19.19 41.92 4.67
CA SER A 194 18.49 40.70 4.34
C SER A 194 18.84 39.55 5.29
N ILE A 195 17.87 38.63 5.46
CA ILE A 195 18.02 37.35 6.13
C ILE A 195 17.73 36.18 5.19
N PRO A 196 18.38 35.01 5.37
CA PRO A 196 18.10 33.87 4.52
C PRO A 196 16.65 33.37 4.72
N GLU A 197 15.92 33.20 3.63
CA GLU A 197 14.64 32.51 3.65
C GLU A 197 14.89 31.00 3.91
N SER A 198 14.44 30.47 5.03
CA SER A 198 14.70 29.09 5.44
C SER A 198 13.41 28.30 5.72
N VAL A 199 12.34 28.97 6.08
CA VAL A 199 11.10 28.34 6.54
C VAL A 199 10.44 27.52 5.44
N SER A 200 10.35 28.07 4.23
CA SER A 200 9.69 27.38 3.11
C SER A 200 10.42 26.08 2.72
N PHE A 201 11.73 25.98 2.94
CA PHE A 201 12.49 24.74 2.73
C PHE A 201 12.05 23.65 3.70
N GLY A 202 11.92 23.98 5.00
CA GLY A 202 11.43 23.07 6.03
C GLY A 202 10.01 22.61 5.75
N VAL A 203 9.12 23.56 5.44
CA VAL A 203 7.71 23.27 5.08
C VAL A 203 7.64 22.38 3.84
N ALA A 204 8.45 22.63 2.82
CA ALA A 204 8.50 21.80 1.62
C ALA A 204 8.92 20.34 1.93
N GLN A 205 9.90 20.15 2.82
CA GLN A 205 10.31 18.79 3.23
C GLN A 205 9.23 18.10 4.05
N LEU A 206 8.58 18.83 4.96
CA LEU A 206 7.46 18.32 5.75
C LEU A 206 6.30 17.89 4.85
N ALA A 207 5.91 18.72 3.88
CA ALA A 207 4.85 18.39 2.94
C ALA A 207 5.17 17.11 2.14
N ARG A 208 6.40 16.99 1.63
CA ARG A 208 6.86 15.77 0.93
C ARG A 208 6.86 14.54 1.84
N HIS A 209 7.28 14.69 3.09
CA HIS A 209 7.30 13.61 4.07
C HIS A 209 5.89 13.03 4.28
N PHE A 210 4.86 13.88 4.30
CA PHE A 210 3.45 13.48 4.38
C PHE A 210 2.80 13.16 3.03
N GLY A 211 3.59 13.00 1.97
CA GLY A 211 3.13 12.49 0.68
C GLY A 211 2.62 13.53 -0.29
N ALA A 212 2.78 14.82 -0.01
CA ALA A 212 2.40 15.88 -0.94
C ALA A 212 3.41 16.07 -2.08
N GLY A 213 2.94 16.54 -3.23
CA GLY A 213 3.75 17.09 -4.30
C GLY A 213 3.94 18.59 -4.12
N VAL A 214 5.14 19.05 -3.75
CA VAL A 214 5.43 20.49 -3.70
C VAL A 214 5.71 20.97 -5.12
N ILE A 215 4.76 21.72 -5.70
CA ILE A 215 4.83 22.19 -7.09
C ILE A 215 5.55 23.53 -7.23
N ALA A 216 5.48 24.38 -6.19
CA ALA A 216 6.17 25.66 -6.18
C ALA A 216 6.60 26.07 -4.76
N ARG A 217 7.72 26.76 -4.68
CA ARG A 217 8.21 27.51 -3.54
C ARG A 217 8.62 28.87 -4.06
N ARG A 218 7.96 29.93 -3.62
CA ARG A 218 8.16 31.29 -4.13
C ARG A 218 8.45 32.24 -2.98
N ARG A 219 9.47 33.06 -3.13
CA ARG A 219 9.75 34.21 -2.28
C ARG A 219 9.11 35.46 -2.92
N LEU A 220 8.34 36.19 -2.18
CA LEU A 220 7.55 37.32 -2.66
C LEU A 220 7.95 38.60 -1.89
N ALA A 221 8.08 39.72 -2.60
CA ALA A 221 8.15 41.02 -1.97
C ALA A 221 6.78 41.45 -1.44
N ASP A 222 6.77 42.28 -0.40
CA ASP A 222 5.57 42.79 0.27
C ASP A 222 4.85 43.87 -0.57
N THR A 223 4.65 43.61 -1.86
CA THR A 223 3.99 44.49 -2.81
C THR A 223 2.60 43.92 -3.14
N PRO A 224 1.49 44.64 -2.94
CA PRO A 224 0.13 44.13 -3.13
C PRO A 224 -0.10 43.45 -4.48
N GLU A 225 0.41 44.05 -5.56
CA GLU A 225 0.24 43.52 -6.92
C GLU A 225 0.98 42.20 -7.13
N ILE A 226 2.19 42.03 -6.54
CA ILE A 226 2.97 40.80 -6.59
C ILE A 226 2.27 39.71 -5.78
N LEU A 227 1.78 40.04 -4.60
CA LEU A 227 1.09 39.12 -3.71
C LEU A 227 -0.23 38.63 -4.32
N GLU A 228 -1.04 39.53 -4.90
CA GLU A 228 -2.28 39.17 -5.58
C GLU A 228 -2.04 38.28 -6.80
N ALA A 229 -1.05 38.61 -7.63
CA ALA A 229 -0.69 37.79 -8.78
C ALA A 229 -0.23 36.38 -8.37
N ALA A 230 0.59 36.28 -7.31
CA ALA A 230 1.05 35.01 -6.77
C ALA A 230 -0.09 34.18 -6.16
N ALA A 231 -1.03 34.86 -5.45
CA ALA A 231 -2.23 34.21 -4.89
C ALA A 231 -3.10 33.62 -6.01
N ARG A 232 -3.39 34.39 -7.04
CA ARG A 232 -4.16 33.95 -8.23
C ARG A 232 -3.53 32.69 -8.85
N GLN A 233 -2.23 32.76 -9.14
CA GLN A 233 -1.52 31.62 -9.72
C GLN A 233 -1.52 30.41 -8.80
N ALA A 234 -1.33 30.59 -7.49
CA ALA A 234 -1.35 29.47 -6.54
C ALA A 234 -2.74 28.83 -6.43
N LEU A 235 -3.83 29.59 -6.49
CA LEU A 235 -5.20 29.08 -6.48
C LEU A 235 -5.52 28.25 -7.72
N ASP A 236 -4.97 28.56 -8.87
CA ASP A 236 -5.16 27.79 -10.10
C ASP A 236 -4.36 26.47 -10.12
N GLU A 237 -3.22 26.44 -9.42
CA GLU A 237 -2.24 25.34 -9.53
C GLU A 237 -2.29 24.36 -8.35
N ALA A 238 -2.63 24.82 -7.14
CA ALA A 238 -2.44 24.09 -5.89
C ALA A 238 -3.76 23.66 -5.22
N ASP A 239 -3.69 22.56 -4.50
CA ASP A 239 -4.76 22.09 -3.63
C ASP A 239 -4.58 22.61 -2.19
N LEU A 240 -3.33 22.96 -1.85
CA LEU A 240 -2.95 23.56 -0.55
C LEU A 240 -1.93 24.67 -0.78
N ILE A 241 -2.20 25.84 -0.22
CA ILE A 241 -1.27 26.96 -0.22
C ILE A 241 -0.81 27.19 1.21
N VAL A 242 0.49 27.24 1.42
CA VAL A 242 1.09 27.60 2.70
C VAL A 242 1.76 28.96 2.55
N VAL A 243 1.36 29.92 3.36
CA VAL A 243 2.00 31.24 3.40
C VAL A 243 2.85 31.31 4.67
N THR A 244 4.09 31.75 4.51
CA THR A 244 5.04 32.00 5.61
C THR A 244 5.45 33.46 5.60
N GLY A 245 5.40 34.13 6.75
CA GLY A 245 5.55 35.58 6.87
C GLY A 245 4.20 36.31 6.78
N GLY A 246 4.19 37.60 7.04
CA GLY A 246 3.01 38.45 6.95
C GLY A 246 1.88 38.18 7.94
N ALA A 247 2.11 37.33 8.96
CA ALA A 247 1.11 36.89 9.94
C ALA A 247 1.12 37.73 11.23
N SER A 248 1.70 38.95 11.20
CA SER A 248 1.72 39.83 12.37
C SER A 248 0.40 40.60 12.47
N VAL A 249 -0.11 40.80 13.70
CA VAL A 249 -1.30 41.60 14.03
C VAL A 249 -1.10 43.10 13.71
N GLY A 250 -0.12 43.51 12.96
CA GLY A 250 0.20 44.86 12.53
C GLY A 250 -0.41 45.25 11.18
N GLU A 251 -0.11 46.48 10.72
CA GLU A 251 -0.56 47.06 9.45
C GLU A 251 -0.16 46.27 8.19
N LYS A 252 0.64 45.18 8.34
CA LYS A 252 1.18 44.34 7.27
C LYS A 252 0.73 42.88 7.35
N ASP A 253 -0.56 42.61 7.64
CA ASP A 253 -1.11 41.25 7.49
C ASP A 253 -1.44 40.98 6.01
N PHE A 254 -0.38 40.81 5.23
CA PHE A 254 -0.51 40.56 3.80
C PHE A 254 -1.00 39.15 3.49
N ALA A 255 -0.73 38.17 4.37
CA ALA A 255 -1.10 36.78 4.15
C ALA A 255 -2.62 36.61 3.97
N ARG A 256 -3.41 37.31 4.77
CA ARG A 256 -4.88 37.32 4.67
C ARG A 256 -5.35 38.22 3.51
N ALA A 257 -4.75 39.41 3.40
CA ALA A 257 -5.16 40.42 2.40
C ALA A 257 -5.05 39.88 0.98
N MET A 258 -4.00 39.12 0.64
CA MET A 258 -3.75 38.61 -0.70
C MET A 258 -4.83 37.63 -1.22
N PHE A 259 -5.61 37.01 -0.33
CA PHE A 259 -6.68 36.08 -0.73
C PHE A 259 -8.09 36.66 -0.56
N THR A 260 -8.23 37.85 0.03
CA THR A 260 -9.56 38.44 0.32
C THR A 260 -10.39 38.67 -0.95
N SER A 261 -9.75 39.13 -2.04
CA SER A 261 -10.40 39.36 -3.34
C SER A 261 -10.86 38.05 -4.02
N PHE A 262 -10.37 36.90 -3.58
CA PHE A 262 -10.69 35.57 -4.12
C PHE A 262 -11.71 34.80 -3.27
N GLY A 263 -12.35 35.43 -2.29
CA GLY A 263 -13.38 34.80 -1.48
C GLY A 263 -12.84 33.94 -0.35
N LEU A 264 -11.70 34.35 0.25
CA LEU A 264 -11.17 33.67 1.44
C LEU A 264 -12.22 33.62 2.55
N GLU A 265 -12.52 32.41 3.03
CA GLU A 265 -13.30 32.17 4.23
C GLU A 265 -12.35 31.80 5.39
N LEU A 266 -12.41 32.56 6.47
CA LEU A 266 -11.59 32.33 7.65
C LEU A 266 -12.26 31.29 8.55
N ILE A 267 -11.65 30.11 8.67
CA ILE A 267 -12.15 29.05 9.55
C ILE A 267 -11.75 29.32 11.01
N PHE A 268 -10.51 29.74 11.25
CA PHE A 268 -10.01 30.15 12.59
C PHE A 268 -8.73 30.99 12.48
N SER A 269 -8.37 31.66 13.59
CA SER A 269 -7.13 32.42 13.74
C SER A 269 -6.63 32.38 15.19
#